data_24d1eb626a8b81f174a8a41402cba33e
#
_entry.id   24d1eb626a8b81f174a8a41402cba33e
#
_cell.length_a   1.000
_cell.length_b   1.000
_cell.length_c   1.000
_cell.angle_alpha   90.00
_cell.angle_beta   90.00
_cell.angle_gamma   90.00
#
_symmetry.space_group_name_H-M   'P 1'
#
loop_
_entity.id
_entity.type
_entity.pdbx_description
1 polymer ?
#
loop_
_entity_poly.entity_id
_entity_poly.type
_entity_poly.pdbx_seq_one_letter_code
_entity_poly.pdbx_strand_id
1 'polypeptide(L)'
;NSGVGNKLVYLLTDGDTFNGKTVSGMGQAAVRNLYWETVALMPVSPNYHDLHDLLLDAAGNLGMTSTQIANVQTACEAVEID
;
A
#
# COMPACT_ATOMS: atom_id res chain seq x y z
N ASN A 1 1.90 10.58 8.92
CA ASN A 1 2.08 10.26 10.32
C ASN A 1 1.67 8.81 10.60
N SER A 2 1.88 8.36 11.84
CA SER A 2 1.65 6.96 12.20
C SER A 2 0.17 6.55 12.11
N GLY A 3 -0.76 7.48 12.30
CA GLY A 3 -2.18 7.19 12.18
C GLY A 3 -2.57 6.77 10.78
N VAL A 4 -2.03 7.46 9.78
CA VAL A 4 -2.27 7.11 8.36
C VAL A 4 -1.63 5.76 8.03
N GLY A 5 -0.40 5.54 8.47
CA GLY A 5 0.28 4.27 8.25
C GLY A 5 -0.45 3.09 8.87
N ASN A 6 -0.92 3.26 10.11
CA ASN A 6 -1.65 2.19 10.80
C ASN A 6 -2.97 1.88 10.10
N LYS A 7 -3.69 2.90 9.63
CA LYS A 7 -4.95 2.69 8.91
C LYS A 7 -4.72 1.97 7.58
N LEU A 8 -3.65 2.33 6.88
CA LEU A 8 -3.31 1.71 5.61
C LEU A 8 -2.99 0.22 5.80
N VAL A 9 -2.20 -0.11 6.83
CA VAL A 9 -1.88 -1.51 7.15
C VAL A 9 -3.15 -2.29 7.45
N TYR A 10 -4.04 -1.73 8.26
CA TYR A 10 -5.30 -2.38 8.60
C TYR A 10 -6.15 -2.64 7.35
N LEU A 11 -6.32 -1.63 6.50
CA LEU A 11 -7.13 -1.77 5.29
C LEU A 11 -6.56 -2.85 4.36
N LEU A 12 -5.25 -2.85 4.17
CA LEU A 12 -4.62 -3.82 3.27
C LEU A 12 -4.60 -5.22 3.86
N THR A 13 -4.51 -5.34 5.18
CA THR A 13 -4.43 -6.65 5.84
C THR A 13 -5.82 -7.29 5.95
N ASP A 14 -6.77 -6.56 6.52
CA ASP A 14 -8.09 -7.09 6.87
C ASP A 14 -9.18 -6.76 5.86
N GLY A 15 -9.01 -5.65 5.15
CA GLY A 15 -10.05 -5.13 4.26
C GLY A 15 -11.12 -4.39 5.04
N ASP A 16 -11.67 -3.36 4.44
CA ASP A 16 -12.79 -2.61 5.01
C ASP A 16 -13.23 -1.56 3.99
N THR A 17 -14.32 -0.89 4.30
CA THR A 17 -14.75 0.29 3.57
C THR A 17 -14.42 1.52 4.40
N PHE A 18 -13.70 2.47 3.80
CA PHE A 18 -13.26 3.68 4.48
C PHE A 18 -13.24 4.82 3.49
N ASN A 19 -13.79 5.95 3.88
CA ASN A 19 -13.91 7.15 3.01
C ASN A 19 -14.56 6.83 1.68
N GLY A 20 -15.57 5.95 1.69
CA GLY A 20 -16.30 5.57 0.50
C GLY A 20 -15.55 4.61 -0.42
N LYS A 21 -14.40 4.12 -0.01
CA LYS A 21 -13.59 3.17 -0.80
C LYS A 21 -13.60 1.81 -0.14
N THR A 22 -13.81 0.77 -0.93
CA THR A 22 -13.79 -0.61 -0.43
C THR A 22 -12.45 -1.24 -0.78
N VAL A 23 -11.74 -1.69 0.25
CA VAL A 23 -10.40 -2.32 0.13
C VAL A 23 -10.55 -3.78 0.49
N SER A 24 -9.98 -4.65 -0.33
CA SER A 24 -9.96 -6.09 -0.07
C SER A 24 -8.75 -6.43 0.80
N GLY A 25 -8.96 -7.27 1.82
CA GLY A 25 -7.86 -7.73 2.66
C GLY A 25 -6.95 -8.68 1.90
N MET A 26 -5.65 -8.48 2.01
CA MET A 26 -4.64 -9.31 1.36
C MET A 26 -3.93 -10.25 2.32
N GLY A 27 -4.16 -10.10 3.63
CA GLY A 27 -3.52 -10.90 4.65
C GLY A 27 -2.18 -10.36 5.09
N GLN A 28 -1.73 -10.84 6.26
CA GLN A 28 -0.51 -10.31 6.89
C GLN A 28 0.75 -10.57 6.07
N ALA A 29 0.86 -11.75 5.46
CA ALA A 29 2.09 -12.11 4.73
C ALA A 29 2.30 -11.19 3.53
N ALA A 30 1.25 -10.95 2.75
CA ALA A 30 1.34 -10.09 1.58
C ALA A 30 1.66 -8.65 1.97
N VAL A 31 1.02 -8.16 3.02
CA VAL A 31 1.24 -6.79 3.49
C VAL A 31 2.64 -6.62 4.06
N ARG A 32 3.14 -7.63 4.79
CA ARG A 32 4.51 -7.61 5.31
C ARG A 32 5.51 -7.51 4.17
N ASN A 33 5.34 -8.33 3.14
CA ASN A 33 6.23 -8.32 1.98
C ASN A 33 6.17 -6.97 1.25
N LEU A 34 4.96 -6.41 1.12
CA LEU A 34 4.80 -5.10 0.50
C LEU A 34 5.55 -4.02 1.26
N TYR A 35 5.47 -4.04 2.58
CA TYR A 35 6.15 -3.04 3.41
C TYR A 35 7.66 -3.22 3.38
N TRP A 36 8.17 -4.47 3.42
CA TRP A 36 9.60 -4.72 3.32
C TRP A 36 10.16 -4.20 2.00
N GLU A 37 9.46 -4.46 0.90
CA GLU A 37 9.90 -3.98 -0.40
C GLU A 37 9.86 -2.45 -0.46
N THR A 38 8.81 -1.85 0.10
CA THR A 38 8.66 -0.40 0.14
C THR A 38 9.83 0.25 0.90
N VAL A 39 10.16 -0.30 2.07
CA VAL A 39 11.28 0.22 2.87
C VAL A 39 12.59 0.07 2.11
N ALA A 40 12.78 -1.05 1.42
CA ALA A 40 14.01 -1.29 0.65
C ALA A 40 14.18 -0.28 -0.48
N LEU A 41 13.10 0.22 -1.06
CA LEU A 41 13.16 1.20 -2.13
C LEU A 41 13.48 2.62 -1.64
N MET A 42 13.18 2.93 -0.40
CA MET A 42 13.32 4.29 0.13
C MET A 42 14.72 4.88 -0.05
N PRO A 43 15.81 4.17 0.31
CA PRO A 43 17.15 4.76 0.21
C PRO A 43 17.65 4.95 -1.22
N VAL A 44 17.10 4.19 -2.17
CA VAL A 44 17.62 4.17 -3.56
C VAL A 44 16.69 4.86 -4.54
N SER A 45 15.64 5.52 -4.03
CA SER A 45 14.62 6.14 -4.89
C SER A 45 14.45 7.61 -4.55
N PRO A 46 15.46 8.44 -4.85
CA PRO A 46 15.41 9.86 -4.48
C PRO A 46 14.31 10.64 -5.20
N ASN A 47 13.74 10.08 -6.24
CA ASN A 47 12.67 10.72 -7.01
C ASN A 47 11.28 10.47 -6.46
N TYR A 48 11.14 9.60 -5.46
CA TYR A 48 9.84 9.38 -4.84
C TYR A 48 9.54 10.50 -3.88
N HIS A 49 8.35 11.05 -4.01
CA HIS A 49 7.90 12.18 -3.21
C HIS A 49 6.91 11.77 -2.14
N ASP A 50 6.32 10.57 -2.27
CA ASP A 50 5.32 10.13 -1.33
C ASP A 50 5.25 8.61 -1.25
N LEU A 51 4.54 8.14 -0.23
CA LEU A 51 4.38 6.73 0.06
C LEU A 51 3.55 6.01 -0.99
N HIS A 52 2.62 6.71 -1.62
CA HIS A 52 1.76 6.15 -2.66
C HIS A 52 2.59 5.59 -3.81
N ASP A 53 3.52 6.38 -4.34
CA ASP A 53 4.35 5.94 -5.46
C ASP A 53 5.24 4.76 -5.07
N LEU A 54 5.82 4.82 -3.87
CA LEU A 54 6.67 3.73 -3.37
C LEU A 54 5.90 2.42 -3.23
N LEU A 55 4.69 2.49 -2.70
CA LEU A 55 3.87 1.29 -2.52
C LEU A 55 3.50 0.65 -3.84
N LEU A 56 3.14 1.45 -4.84
CA LEU A 56 2.77 0.91 -6.15
C LEU A 56 3.98 0.27 -6.85
N ASP A 57 5.15 0.88 -6.75
CA ASP A 57 6.36 0.29 -7.31
C ASP A 57 6.75 -0.99 -6.58
N ALA A 58 6.64 -0.99 -5.25
CA ALA A 58 6.92 -2.19 -4.47
C ALA A 58 5.99 -3.34 -4.86
N ALA A 59 4.71 -3.04 -5.03
CA ALA A 59 3.73 -4.05 -5.46
C ALA A 59 4.09 -4.63 -6.83
N GLY A 60 4.51 -3.79 -7.76
CA GLY A 60 4.96 -4.23 -9.07
C GLY A 60 6.19 -5.12 -8.97
N ASN A 61 7.17 -4.74 -8.16
CA ASN A 61 8.40 -5.52 -7.97
C ASN A 61 8.13 -6.90 -7.37
N LEU A 62 7.12 -7.01 -6.53
CA LEU A 62 6.74 -8.28 -5.92
C LEU A 62 5.92 -9.18 -6.86
N GLY A 63 5.60 -8.70 -8.05
CA GLY A 63 4.81 -9.46 -9.00
C GLY A 63 3.34 -9.56 -8.64
N MET A 64 2.82 -8.59 -7.92
CA MET A 64 1.39 -8.56 -7.59
C MET A 64 0.57 -8.43 -8.85
N THR A 65 -0.64 -9.01 -8.83
CA THR A 65 -1.55 -8.94 -9.98
C THR A 65 -2.06 -7.52 -10.14
N SER A 66 -2.60 -7.22 -11.34
CA SER A 66 -3.19 -5.90 -11.58
C SER A 66 -4.34 -5.63 -10.62
N THR A 67 -5.09 -6.65 -10.24
CA THR A 67 -6.17 -6.51 -9.25
C THR A 67 -5.60 -6.14 -7.87
N GLN A 68 -4.51 -6.79 -7.46
CA GLN A 68 -3.88 -6.47 -6.18
C GLN A 68 -3.28 -5.06 -6.17
N ILE A 69 -2.65 -4.68 -7.28
CA ILE A 69 -2.08 -3.33 -7.40
C ILE A 69 -3.20 -2.28 -7.35
N ALA A 70 -4.32 -2.53 -8.03
CA ALA A 70 -5.47 -1.64 -7.97
C ALA A 70 -6.02 -1.53 -6.55
N ASN A 71 -5.99 -2.64 -5.79
CA ASN A 71 -6.42 -2.65 -4.40
C ASN A 71 -5.51 -1.78 -3.52
N VAL A 72 -4.20 -1.84 -3.74
CA VAL A 72 -3.24 -0.98 -3.03
C VAL A 72 -3.53 0.49 -3.36
N GLN A 73 -3.78 0.80 -4.64
CA GLN A 73 -4.16 2.14 -5.06
C GLN A 73 -5.42 2.62 -4.33
N THR A 74 -6.44 1.77 -4.28
CA THR A 74 -7.70 2.11 -3.61
C THR A 74 -7.47 2.39 -2.12
N ALA A 75 -6.63 1.59 -1.47
CA ALA A 75 -6.30 1.82 -0.06
C ALA A 75 -5.61 3.16 0.14
N CYS A 76 -4.69 3.51 -0.76
CA CYS A 76 -4.01 4.81 -0.70
C CYS A 76 -4.99 5.97 -0.87
N GLU A 77 -5.95 5.82 -1.77
CA GLU A 77 -7.00 6.83 -1.96
C GLU A 77 -7.86 6.97 -0.69
N ALA A 78 -8.19 5.84 -0.06
CA ALA A 78 -9.02 5.85 1.14
C ALA A 78 -8.38 6.63 2.28
N VAL A 79 -7.06 6.51 2.45
CA VAL A 79 -6.33 7.23 3.48
C VAL A 79 -5.73 8.55 2.99
N GLU A 80 -6.02 8.92 1.75
CA GLU A 80 -5.71 10.23 1.16
C GLU A 80 -4.22 10.53 1.05
N ILE A 81 -3.44 9.51 0.66
CA ILE A 81 -2.01 9.69 0.37
C ILE A 81 -1.70 9.58 -1.13
N ASP A 82 -2.72 9.48 -1.94
CA ASP A 82 -2.57 9.37 -3.40
C ASP A 82 -2.17 10.67 -4.11
#